data_320e6b278cd4d21b702cc694f1272224
#
_entry.id   320e6b278cd4d21b702cc694f1272224
#
_cell.length_a   1.000
_cell.length_b   1.000
_cell.length_c   1.000
_cell.angle_alpha   90.00
_cell.angle_beta   90.00
_cell.angle_gamma   90.00
#
_symmetry.space_group_name_H-M   'P 1'
#
loop_
_entity.id
_entity.type
_entity.pdbx_description
1 polymer ?
#
loop_
_entity_poly.entity_id
_entity_poly.type
_entity_poly.pdbx_seq_one_letter_code
_entity_poly.pdbx_strand_id
1 'polypeptide(L)'
;LYGLDADLIMLGLLSHDPHFALLREQVTFGPRRARRSVGVESQTFYLLHISLLREYLELEFASLRDKLPGAFDLEKIIDAYILLHLFVGNDFLPHLPGLQINDGAIELLFRAYEKALPQAGGYLNEQGVLRPERLQLVLIQLFQLERARFVHKHMPQL
;
A
#
# COMPACT_ATOMS: atom_id res chain seq x y z
N LEU A 1 1.45 9.54 -17.32
CA LEU A 1 2.62 8.67 -17.36
C LEU A 1 2.26 7.36 -18.08
N TYR A 2 3.16 6.82 -18.89
CA TYR A 2 2.98 5.53 -19.55
C TYR A 2 3.89 4.47 -18.93
N GLY A 3 3.33 3.32 -18.54
CA GLY A 3 4.10 2.22 -17.98
C GLY A 3 3.24 1.13 -17.36
N LEU A 4 3.84 -0.06 -17.18
CA LEU A 4 3.19 -1.27 -16.67
C LEU A 4 3.54 -1.57 -15.22
N ASP A 5 4.54 -0.88 -14.68
CA ASP A 5 5.14 -1.16 -13.39
C ASP A 5 4.23 -0.70 -12.24
N ALA A 6 4.06 -1.55 -11.23
CA ALA A 6 3.28 -1.24 -10.04
C ALA A 6 3.91 -0.10 -9.22
N ASP A 7 5.23 0.04 -9.24
CA ASP A 7 5.94 1.13 -8.55
C ASP A 7 5.53 2.51 -9.08
N LEU A 8 5.08 2.60 -10.35
CA LEU A 8 4.57 3.85 -10.92
C LEU A 8 3.26 4.30 -10.25
N ILE A 9 2.47 3.38 -9.70
CA ILE A 9 1.28 3.72 -8.92
C ILE A 9 1.69 4.40 -7.62
N MET A 10 2.71 3.85 -6.94
CA MET A 10 3.25 4.43 -5.71
C MET A 10 3.82 5.83 -5.96
N LEU A 11 4.60 6.00 -7.03
CA LEU A 11 5.14 7.30 -7.43
C LEU A 11 4.03 8.29 -7.79
N GLY A 12 2.96 7.82 -8.46
CA GLY A 12 1.80 8.64 -8.77
C GLY A 12 1.09 9.13 -7.52
N LEU A 13 0.91 8.28 -6.51
CA LEU A 13 0.34 8.65 -5.22
C LEU A 13 1.22 9.67 -4.48
N LEU A 14 2.54 9.46 -4.44
CA LEU A 14 3.50 10.36 -3.79
C LEU A 14 3.65 11.71 -4.49
N SER A 15 3.21 11.84 -5.74
CA SER A 15 3.17 13.15 -6.40
C SER A 15 2.16 14.10 -5.76
N HIS A 16 1.19 13.56 -5.02
CA HIS A 16 0.05 14.27 -4.44
C HIS A 16 -0.77 15.07 -5.48
N ASP A 17 -0.59 14.77 -6.77
CA ASP A 17 -1.34 15.39 -7.86
C ASP A 17 -2.64 14.59 -8.12
N PRO A 18 -3.83 15.16 -7.86
CA PRO A 18 -5.09 14.47 -8.09
C PRO A 18 -5.39 14.23 -9.58
N HIS A 19 -4.72 14.93 -10.48
CA HIS A 19 -4.89 14.80 -11.93
C HIS A 19 -3.89 13.83 -12.57
N PHE A 20 -3.08 13.15 -11.77
CA PHE A 20 -2.15 12.16 -12.26
C PHE A 20 -2.86 10.92 -12.76
N ALA A 21 -2.47 10.41 -13.93
CA ALA A 21 -3.01 9.18 -14.49
C ALA A 21 -1.89 8.33 -15.11
N LEU A 22 -2.07 7.01 -15.02
CA LEU A 22 -1.18 6.00 -15.61
C LEU A 22 -1.86 5.37 -16.80
N LEU A 23 -1.21 5.42 -17.95
CA LEU A 23 -1.63 4.74 -19.17
C LEU A 23 -0.86 3.43 -19.33
N ARG A 24 -1.53 2.33 -19.62
CA ARG A 24 -0.92 1.03 -19.90
C ARG A 24 -1.68 0.25 -20.95
N GLU A 25 -1.00 -0.66 -21.60
CA GLU A 25 -1.62 -1.61 -22.49
C GLU A 25 -2.34 -2.72 -21.73
N GLN A 26 -3.34 -3.31 -22.39
CA GLN A 26 -3.95 -4.54 -21.90
C GLN A 26 -2.92 -5.66 -21.90
N VAL A 27 -2.68 -6.27 -20.73
CA VAL A 27 -1.85 -7.47 -20.61
C VAL A 27 -2.74 -8.70 -20.80
N THR A 28 -2.50 -9.46 -21.84
CA THR A 28 -3.12 -10.78 -22.02
C THR A 28 -2.21 -11.84 -21.39
N PHE A 29 -2.68 -12.48 -20.33
CA PHE A 29 -2.02 -13.64 -19.74
C PHE A 29 -2.34 -14.87 -20.58
N GLY A 30 -1.34 -15.40 -21.31
CA GLY A 30 -1.48 -16.59 -22.14
C GLY A 30 -0.13 -17.13 -22.61
N PRO A 31 -0.07 -18.37 -23.17
CA PRO A 31 1.19 -18.93 -23.65
C PRO A 31 1.83 -18.01 -24.69
N ARG A 32 3.12 -17.80 -24.56
CA ARG A 32 3.97 -16.89 -25.39
C ARG A 32 3.81 -17.05 -26.91
N ARG A 33 3.22 -18.15 -27.37
CA ARG A 33 3.03 -18.46 -28.83
C ARG A 33 1.96 -17.62 -29.53
N ALA A 34 1.12 -16.88 -28.81
CA ALA A 34 0.03 -16.07 -29.38
C ALA A 34 0.35 -14.56 -29.50
N ARG A 35 1.57 -14.12 -29.20
CA ARG A 35 1.99 -12.74 -29.45
C ARG A 35 2.27 -12.55 -30.96
N ARG A 36 1.22 -12.56 -31.79
CA ARG A 36 1.26 -11.81 -33.05
C ARG A 36 1.42 -10.36 -32.68
N SER A 37 2.34 -9.66 -33.35
CA SER A 37 2.45 -8.21 -33.26
C SER A 37 1.11 -7.60 -33.68
N VAL A 38 0.27 -7.34 -32.70
CA VAL A 38 -0.98 -6.62 -32.91
C VAL A 38 -0.58 -5.18 -33.20
N GLY A 39 -0.99 -4.64 -34.35
CA GLY A 39 -0.71 -3.24 -34.69
C GLY A 39 -1.27 -2.33 -33.59
N VAL A 40 -0.64 -1.19 -33.38
CA VAL A 40 -1.02 -0.21 -32.33
C VAL A 40 -2.51 0.15 -32.41
N GLU A 41 -3.09 0.16 -33.61
CA GLU A 41 -4.50 0.47 -33.87
C GLU A 41 -5.50 -0.54 -33.29
N SER A 42 -5.06 -1.77 -32.99
CA SER A 42 -5.89 -2.85 -32.42
C SER A 42 -5.57 -3.13 -30.96
N GLN A 43 -4.71 -2.33 -30.34
CA GLN A 43 -4.29 -2.49 -28.96
C GLN A 43 -5.25 -1.76 -28.03
N THR A 44 -5.73 -2.46 -26.98
CA THR A 44 -6.55 -1.84 -25.93
C THR A 44 -5.65 -1.22 -24.88
N PHE A 45 -5.96 0.00 -24.50
CA PHE A 45 -5.25 0.72 -23.43
C PHE A 45 -6.19 0.95 -22.24
N TYR A 46 -5.63 0.92 -21.06
CA TYR A 46 -6.29 1.27 -19.80
C TYR A 46 -5.67 2.53 -19.22
N LEU A 47 -6.52 3.38 -18.69
CA LEU A 47 -6.12 4.58 -17.96
C LEU A 47 -6.51 4.43 -16.48
N LEU A 48 -5.51 4.39 -15.60
CA LEU A 48 -5.72 4.41 -14.17
C LEU A 48 -5.64 5.85 -13.68
N HIS A 49 -6.75 6.36 -13.18
CA HIS A 49 -6.80 7.67 -12.53
C HIS A 49 -6.37 7.53 -11.07
N ILE A 50 -5.30 8.22 -10.68
CA ILE A 50 -4.80 8.20 -9.29
C ILE A 50 -5.81 8.83 -8.33
N SER A 51 -6.61 9.81 -8.78
CA SER A 51 -7.72 10.36 -7.98
C SER A 51 -8.67 9.28 -7.47
N LEU A 52 -9.04 8.32 -8.32
CA LEU A 52 -9.94 7.23 -7.94
C LEU A 52 -9.30 6.32 -6.87
N LEU A 53 -8.01 6.00 -7.01
CA LEU A 53 -7.29 5.23 -6.01
C LEU A 53 -7.20 5.98 -4.67
N ARG A 54 -7.03 7.29 -4.71
CA ARG A 54 -7.04 8.16 -3.52
C ARG A 54 -8.39 8.10 -2.79
N GLU A 55 -9.50 8.13 -3.52
CA GLU A 55 -10.86 7.97 -2.96
C GLU A 55 -11.02 6.60 -2.27
N TYR A 56 -10.51 5.51 -2.87
CA TYR A 56 -10.51 4.20 -2.22
C TYR A 56 -9.69 4.18 -0.93
N LEU A 57 -8.50 4.80 -0.91
CA LEU A 57 -7.69 4.92 0.31
C LEU A 57 -8.40 5.76 1.37
N GLU A 58 -9.06 6.84 0.98
CA GLU A 58 -9.85 7.66 1.91
C GLU A 58 -11.00 6.87 2.56
N LEU A 59 -11.67 6.01 1.80
CA LEU A 59 -12.72 5.12 2.31
C LEU A 59 -12.15 4.03 3.22
N GLU A 60 -11.04 3.40 2.85
CA GLU A 60 -10.36 2.37 3.64
C GLU A 60 -9.98 2.89 5.02
N PHE A 61 -9.43 4.10 5.10
CA PHE A 61 -9.02 4.73 6.34
C PHE A 61 -10.07 5.64 6.98
N ALA A 62 -11.33 5.61 6.51
CA ALA A 62 -12.41 6.44 7.06
C ALA A 62 -12.64 6.23 8.56
N SER A 63 -12.39 5.01 9.07
CA SER A 63 -12.51 4.66 10.48
C SER A 63 -11.56 5.45 11.41
N LEU A 64 -10.52 6.08 10.84
CA LEU A 64 -9.56 6.89 11.59
C LEU A 64 -10.00 8.34 11.77
N ARG A 65 -11.01 8.83 11.05
CA ARG A 65 -11.44 10.23 11.11
C ARG A 65 -11.75 10.70 12.52
N ASP A 66 -12.44 9.87 13.27
CA ASP A 66 -12.88 10.18 14.64
C ASP A 66 -11.88 9.75 15.73
N LYS A 67 -10.79 9.07 15.33
CA LYS A 67 -9.81 8.51 16.27
C LYS A 67 -8.51 9.29 16.32
N LEU A 68 -8.29 10.20 15.38
CA LEU A 68 -7.07 10.97 15.31
C LEU A 68 -7.15 12.24 16.18
N PRO A 69 -6.05 12.61 16.86
CA PRO A 69 -5.94 13.89 17.52
C PRO A 69 -5.74 15.01 16.49
N GLY A 70 -6.79 15.46 15.85
CA GLY A 70 -6.76 16.50 14.82
C GLY A 70 -7.51 16.13 13.56
N ALA A 71 -7.40 16.97 12.52
CA ALA A 71 -8.07 16.74 11.26
C ALA A 71 -7.47 15.52 10.52
N PHE A 72 -8.33 14.73 9.91
CA PHE A 72 -7.90 13.66 9.00
C PHE A 72 -7.22 14.27 7.76
N ASP A 73 -6.03 13.81 7.46
CA ASP A 73 -5.21 14.28 6.34
C ASP A 73 -4.84 13.09 5.44
N LEU A 74 -5.51 13.02 4.29
CA LEU A 74 -5.33 11.94 3.33
C LEU A 74 -3.90 11.89 2.76
N GLU A 75 -3.24 13.04 2.61
CA GLU A 75 -1.87 13.09 2.06
C GLU A 75 -0.89 12.37 2.98
N LYS A 76 -1.02 12.58 4.29
CA LYS A 76 -0.20 11.90 5.29
C LYS A 76 -0.53 10.41 5.42
N ILE A 77 -1.78 10.03 5.17
CA ILE A 77 -2.17 8.62 5.08
C ILE A 77 -1.52 7.96 3.86
N ILE A 78 -1.52 8.63 2.71
CA ILE A 78 -0.87 8.15 1.48
C ILE A 78 0.63 7.96 1.70
N ASP A 79 1.29 8.94 2.30
CA ASP A 79 2.72 8.83 2.62
C ASP A 79 3.02 7.63 3.53
N ALA A 80 2.22 7.44 4.57
CA ALA A 80 2.35 6.28 5.46
C ALA A 80 2.05 4.96 4.73
N TYR A 81 1.05 4.95 3.86
CA TYR A 81 0.69 3.80 3.02
C TYR A 81 1.89 3.35 2.18
N ILE A 82 2.55 4.28 1.48
CA ILE A 82 3.73 3.97 0.66
C ILE A 82 4.91 3.53 1.52
N LEU A 83 5.16 4.20 2.65
CA LEU A 83 6.21 3.79 3.58
C LEU A 83 6.03 2.35 4.05
N LEU A 84 4.81 1.94 4.38
CA LEU A 84 4.51 0.58 4.82
C LEU A 84 4.68 -0.45 3.69
N HIS A 85 4.41 -0.08 2.45
CA HIS A 85 4.66 -0.94 1.29
C HIS A 85 6.14 -1.30 1.11
N LEU A 86 7.06 -0.42 1.52
CA LEU A 86 8.49 -0.72 1.45
C LEU A 86 8.88 -1.93 2.31
N PHE A 87 8.12 -2.23 3.37
CA PHE A 87 8.36 -3.41 4.20
C PHE A 87 7.96 -4.74 3.54
N VAL A 88 7.07 -4.69 2.56
CA VAL A 88 6.70 -5.85 1.73
C VAL A 88 7.74 -6.16 0.67
N GLY A 89 8.67 -5.23 0.44
CA GLY A 89 9.74 -5.34 -0.53
C GLY A 89 9.33 -4.87 -1.93
N ASN A 90 10.34 -4.62 -2.75
CA ASN A 90 10.23 -4.28 -4.16
C ASN A 90 11.49 -4.77 -4.90
N ASP A 91 11.70 -4.35 -6.13
CA ASP A 91 12.88 -4.74 -6.94
C ASP A 91 14.23 -4.33 -6.31
N PHE A 92 14.23 -3.36 -5.39
CA PHE A 92 15.44 -2.79 -4.77
C PHE A 92 15.60 -3.17 -3.30
N LEU A 93 14.50 -3.39 -2.59
CA LEU A 93 14.48 -3.66 -1.16
C LEU A 93 13.90 -5.05 -0.89
N PRO A 94 14.56 -5.90 -0.08
CA PRO A 94 13.98 -7.16 0.34
C PRO A 94 12.79 -6.92 1.28
N HIS A 95 11.81 -7.82 1.24
CA HIS A 95 10.72 -7.81 2.20
C HIS A 95 11.20 -8.16 3.62
N LEU A 96 10.52 -7.66 4.64
CA LEU A 96 10.75 -8.12 6.00
C LEU A 96 10.37 -9.60 6.14
N PRO A 97 11.07 -10.37 6.99
CA PRO A 97 10.71 -11.75 7.26
C PRO A 97 9.23 -11.88 7.66
N GLY A 98 8.51 -12.81 7.05
CA GLY A 98 7.09 -13.01 7.31
C GLY A 98 6.13 -12.09 6.53
N LEU A 99 6.61 -11.02 5.91
CA LEU A 99 5.79 -10.09 5.15
C LEU A 99 5.83 -10.38 3.64
N GLN A 100 5.29 -11.51 3.23
CA GLN A 100 5.15 -11.83 1.82
C GLN A 100 3.81 -11.32 1.26
N ILE A 101 3.84 -10.75 0.07
CA ILE A 101 2.66 -10.14 -0.57
C ILE A 101 1.50 -11.15 -0.71
N ASN A 102 1.85 -12.40 -1.06
CA ASN A 102 0.89 -13.48 -1.26
C ASN A 102 0.23 -13.96 0.05
N ASP A 103 0.78 -13.59 1.20
CA ASP A 103 0.29 -13.97 2.52
C ASP A 103 -0.55 -12.86 3.19
N GLY A 104 -0.97 -11.84 2.44
CA GLY A 104 -1.75 -10.72 2.96
C GLY A 104 -0.93 -9.76 3.86
N ALA A 105 0.34 -9.58 3.54
CA ALA A 105 1.24 -8.71 4.29
C ALA A 105 0.78 -7.24 4.30
N ILE A 106 0.25 -6.77 3.18
CA ILE A 106 -0.25 -5.39 3.05
C ILE A 106 -1.41 -5.15 4.02
N GLU A 107 -2.39 -6.04 4.03
CA GLU A 107 -3.54 -5.94 4.95
C GLU A 107 -3.09 -6.00 6.42
N LEU A 108 -2.11 -6.85 6.74
CA LEU A 108 -1.57 -6.97 8.08
C LEU A 108 -0.89 -5.66 8.54
N LEU A 109 -0.11 -5.04 7.67
CA LEU A 109 0.55 -3.75 7.92
C LEU A 109 -0.48 -2.63 8.15
N PHE A 110 -1.54 -2.59 7.36
CA PHE A 110 -2.58 -1.57 7.52
C PHE A 110 -3.36 -1.74 8.82
N ARG A 111 -3.71 -2.96 9.18
CA ARG A 111 -4.33 -3.25 10.49
C ARG A 111 -3.41 -2.84 11.65
N ALA A 112 -2.11 -3.06 11.52
CA ALA A 112 -1.14 -2.60 12.53
C ALA A 112 -1.11 -1.06 12.61
N TYR A 113 -1.10 -0.40 11.46
CA TYR A 113 -1.13 1.06 11.35
C TYR A 113 -2.41 1.66 11.95
N GLU A 114 -3.59 1.15 11.57
CA GLU A 114 -4.88 1.59 12.11
C GLU A 114 -4.97 1.47 13.63
N LYS A 115 -4.38 0.41 14.21
CA LYS A 115 -4.33 0.22 15.66
C LYS A 115 -3.34 1.15 16.36
N ALA A 116 -2.22 1.44 15.72
CA ALA A 116 -1.16 2.25 16.30
C ALA A 116 -1.47 3.75 16.23
N LEU A 117 -2.07 4.20 15.13
CA LEU A 117 -2.19 5.62 14.80
C LEU A 117 -2.92 6.46 15.87
N PRO A 118 -4.05 6.02 16.45
CA PRO A 118 -4.70 6.76 17.55
C PRO A 118 -3.83 6.93 18.78
N GLN A 119 -2.91 5.99 19.04
CA GLN A 119 -2.00 6.01 20.19
C GLN A 119 -0.73 6.80 19.90
N ALA A 120 -0.41 6.99 18.61
CA ALA A 120 0.82 7.64 18.17
C ALA A 120 0.81 9.17 18.34
N GLY A 121 -0.37 9.78 18.58
CA GLY A 121 -0.51 11.23 18.71
C GLY A 121 -0.27 12.00 17.41
N GLY A 122 -0.26 11.34 16.26
CA GLY A 122 -0.06 11.94 14.94
C GLY A 122 0.38 10.93 13.89
N TYR A 123 0.60 11.39 12.66
CA TYR A 123 0.98 10.56 11.52
C TYR A 123 2.43 10.07 11.58
N LEU A 124 2.77 9.02 10.79
CA LEU A 124 4.13 8.45 10.76
C LEU A 124 5.18 9.42 10.24
N ASN A 125 4.79 10.29 9.34
CA ASN A 125 5.64 11.35 8.84
C ASN A 125 5.01 12.73 9.02
N GLU A 126 5.84 13.73 9.07
CA GLU A 126 5.46 15.14 9.09
C GLU A 126 6.42 15.88 8.17
N GLN A 127 5.90 16.46 7.08
CA GLN A 127 6.68 17.19 6.08
C GLN A 127 7.87 16.36 5.53
N GLY A 128 7.62 15.07 5.22
CA GLY A 128 8.66 14.16 4.72
C GLY A 128 9.64 13.64 5.77
N VAL A 129 9.50 14.04 7.04
CA VAL A 129 10.34 13.54 8.13
C VAL A 129 9.65 12.42 8.86
N LEU A 130 10.25 11.22 8.81
CA LEU A 130 9.77 10.06 9.56
C LEU A 130 9.89 10.29 11.07
N ARG A 131 8.85 9.87 11.81
CA ARG A 131 8.81 9.85 13.28
C ARG A 131 9.07 8.43 13.78
N PRO A 132 10.32 8.10 14.17
CA PRO A 132 10.70 6.73 14.53
C PRO A 132 9.89 6.17 15.72
N GLU A 133 9.55 7.01 16.68
CA GLU A 133 8.74 6.66 17.85
C GLU A 133 7.33 6.21 17.48
N ARG A 134 6.74 6.81 16.43
CA ARG A 134 5.42 6.43 15.92
C ARG A 134 5.50 5.16 15.08
N LEU A 135 6.54 5.01 14.26
CA LEU A 135 6.81 3.78 13.52
C LEU A 135 7.01 2.60 14.48
N GLN A 136 7.72 2.80 15.60
CA GLN A 136 7.89 1.76 16.61
C GLN A 136 6.54 1.23 17.13
N LEU A 137 5.56 2.09 17.34
CA LEU A 137 4.21 1.66 17.75
C LEU A 137 3.55 0.78 16.69
N VAL A 138 3.69 1.13 15.41
CA VAL A 138 3.19 0.28 14.31
C VAL A 138 3.87 -1.07 14.30
N LEU A 139 5.19 -1.12 14.45
CA LEU A 139 5.95 -2.38 14.48
C LEU A 139 5.58 -3.25 15.70
N ILE A 140 5.29 -2.65 16.85
CA ILE A 140 4.78 -3.39 18.03
C ILE A 140 3.42 -4.00 17.72
N GLN A 141 2.49 -3.26 17.09
CA GLN A 141 1.19 -3.80 16.71
C GLN A 141 1.32 -4.90 15.66
N LEU A 142 2.21 -4.71 14.68
CA LEU A 142 2.52 -5.72 13.66
C LEU A 142 2.99 -7.02 14.31
N PHE A 143 3.97 -6.94 15.20
CA PHE A 143 4.49 -8.10 15.93
C PHE A 143 3.39 -8.84 16.69
N GLN A 144 2.48 -8.13 17.35
CA GLN A 144 1.35 -8.74 18.07
C GLN A 144 0.41 -9.49 17.12
N LEU A 145 0.13 -8.89 15.95
CA LEU A 145 -0.74 -9.52 14.93
C LEU A 145 -0.07 -10.75 14.31
N GLU A 146 1.22 -10.67 13.98
CA GLU A 146 1.98 -11.82 13.47
C GLU A 146 2.03 -12.97 14.48
N ARG A 147 2.31 -12.66 15.74
CA ARG A 147 2.30 -13.66 16.81
C ARG A 147 0.95 -14.36 16.94
N ALA A 148 -0.15 -13.61 16.94
CA ALA A 148 -1.50 -14.15 17.00
C ALA A 148 -1.80 -15.07 15.80
N ARG A 149 -1.39 -14.65 14.60
CA ARG A 149 -1.53 -15.45 13.36
C ARG A 149 -0.70 -16.73 13.42
N PHE A 150 0.53 -16.66 13.92
CA PHE A 150 1.41 -17.81 14.06
C PHE A 150 0.85 -18.84 15.03
N VAL A 151 0.37 -18.41 16.20
CA VAL A 151 -0.26 -19.28 17.20
C VAL A 151 -1.49 -19.98 16.61
N HIS A 152 -2.35 -19.23 15.93
CA HIS A 152 -3.57 -19.79 15.32
C HIS A 152 -3.26 -20.82 14.23
N LYS A 153 -2.21 -20.60 13.44
CA LYS A 153 -1.81 -21.48 12.33
C LYS A 153 -1.11 -22.76 12.80
N HIS A 154 -0.32 -22.70 13.90
CA HIS A 154 0.58 -23.78 14.31
C HIS A 154 0.22 -24.43 15.64
N MET A 155 -0.71 -23.85 16.40
CA MET A 155 -1.29 -24.42 17.62
C MET A 155 -2.80 -24.54 17.47
N PRO A 156 -3.32 -25.43 16.61
CA PRO A 156 -4.74 -25.74 16.63
C PRO A 156 -5.07 -26.28 18.02
N GLN A 157 -6.16 -25.79 18.60
CA GLN A 157 -6.60 -26.04 19.98
C GLN A 157 -6.46 -27.52 20.34
N LEU A 158 -5.68 -27.81 21.38
CA LEU A 158 -5.79 -29.04 22.17
C LEU A 158 -7.16 -29.05 22.87
#